data_ea92acb868209f7598a7cda3661fb46c
#
_entry.id   ea92acb868209f7598a7cda3661fb46c
#
_cell.length_a   1.000
_cell.length_b   1.000
_cell.length_c   1.000
_cell.angle_alpha   90.00
_cell.angle_beta   90.00
_cell.angle_gamma   90.00
#
_symmetry.space_group_name_H-M   'P 1'
#
loop_
_entity.id
_entity.type
_entity.pdbx_description
1 polymer ?
#
loop_
_entity_poly.entity_id
_entity_poly.type
_entity_poly.pdbx_seq_one_letter_code
_entity_poly.pdbx_strand_id
1 'polypeptide(L)'
;MKELEHASINGVEIRNLAEMDDEENLLYSGQLCVGGKQIGSFREDAEDGIHYRISDEFADDFDERVRSYLDALTDEDDEELPPEVFVEDLIELEVYLGKFKEGLAEGYGCLLVNYGEDGVDVYSVESEDDVEDIARDNGLTDFQTFYEFDHFIINC
;
A
#
# COMPACT_ATOMS: atom_id res chain seq x y z
N MET A 1 -10.53 19.89 0.35
CA MET A 1 -9.85 18.72 0.99
C MET A 1 -8.34 18.87 0.84
N LYS A 2 -7.63 18.71 1.95
CA LYS A 2 -6.18 18.79 1.91
C LYS A 2 -5.62 17.50 1.29
N GLU A 3 -4.74 17.66 0.32
CA GLU A 3 -4.13 16.52 -0.36
C GLU A 3 -3.19 15.77 0.60
N LEU A 4 -3.32 14.43 0.64
CA LEU A 4 -2.46 13.56 1.43
C LEU A 4 -1.15 13.33 0.68
N GLU A 5 -0.02 13.60 1.32
CA GLU A 5 1.29 13.43 0.68
C GLU A 5 1.73 11.96 0.63
N HIS A 6 1.47 11.21 1.69
CA HIS A 6 1.88 9.81 1.81
C HIS A 6 0.81 8.97 2.46
N ALA A 7 0.69 7.71 2.01
CA ALA A 7 -0.13 6.72 2.69
C ALA A 7 0.54 6.34 4.01
N SER A 8 -0.24 5.78 4.95
CA SER A 8 0.31 5.31 6.22
C SER A 8 -0.44 4.10 6.75
N ILE A 9 0.28 3.25 7.48
CA ILE A 9 -0.29 2.15 8.24
C ILE A 9 0.24 2.29 9.66
N ASN A 10 -0.65 2.50 10.62
CA ASN A 10 -0.31 2.72 12.04
C ASN A 10 0.74 3.81 12.23
N GLY A 11 0.64 4.88 11.42
CA GLY A 11 1.54 6.02 11.50
C GLY A 11 2.87 5.84 10.77
N VAL A 12 3.12 4.68 10.16
CA VAL A 12 4.34 4.44 9.38
C VAL A 12 4.11 4.85 7.94
N GLU A 13 4.99 5.69 7.42
CA GLU A 13 4.94 6.19 6.04
C GLU A 13 6.19 5.78 5.28
N ILE A 14 6.08 5.69 3.94
CA ILE A 14 7.23 5.53 3.07
C ILE A 14 7.54 6.88 2.44
N ARG A 15 8.81 7.26 2.48
CA ARG A 15 9.29 8.47 1.80
C ARG A 15 10.39 8.10 0.82
N ASN A 16 10.53 8.91 -0.22
CA ASN A 16 11.53 8.71 -1.27
C ASN A 16 11.42 7.33 -1.91
N LEU A 17 10.17 6.90 -2.17
CA LEU A 17 9.91 5.63 -2.85
C LEU A 17 10.57 5.65 -4.23
N ALA A 18 11.42 4.69 -4.48
CA ALA A 18 12.13 4.53 -5.76
C ALA A 18 11.75 3.21 -6.39
N GLU A 19 11.60 3.24 -7.71
CA GLU A 19 11.34 2.05 -8.51
C GLU A 19 12.60 1.68 -9.27
N MET A 20 12.88 0.38 -9.34
CA MET A 20 14.01 -0.14 -10.11
C MET A 20 13.52 -1.28 -10.98
N ASP A 21 13.76 -1.18 -12.28
CA ASP A 21 13.44 -2.26 -13.21
C ASP A 21 14.61 -3.24 -13.24
N ASP A 22 14.33 -4.51 -12.93
CA ASP A 22 15.31 -5.58 -13.00
C ASP A 22 14.71 -6.69 -13.88
N GLU A 23 15.12 -6.71 -15.15
CA GLU A 23 14.66 -7.63 -16.21
C GLU A 23 13.12 -7.65 -16.31
N GLU A 24 12.43 -8.54 -15.58
CA GLU A 24 10.99 -8.68 -15.63
C GLU A 24 10.30 -8.20 -14.35
N ASN A 25 11.08 -7.75 -13.37
CA ASN A 25 10.55 -7.38 -12.06
C ASN A 25 10.62 -5.89 -11.79
N LEU A 26 9.57 -5.34 -11.22
CA LEU A 26 9.55 -3.99 -10.70
C LEU A 26 9.83 -4.05 -9.21
N LEU A 27 10.96 -3.50 -8.80
CA LEU A 27 11.40 -3.53 -7.41
C LEU A 27 11.36 -2.14 -6.79
N TYR A 28 11.01 -2.08 -5.53
CA TYR A 28 10.87 -0.82 -4.80
C TYR A 28 11.89 -0.70 -3.67
N SER A 29 12.29 0.53 -3.39
CA SER A 29 13.09 0.85 -2.21
C SER A 29 12.64 2.20 -1.65
N GLY A 30 12.94 2.46 -0.39
CA GLY A 30 12.54 3.72 0.22
C GLY A 30 12.92 3.81 1.68
N GLN A 31 12.46 4.88 2.30
CA GLN A 31 12.68 5.17 3.72
C GLN A 31 11.40 4.96 4.49
N LEU A 32 11.51 4.40 5.70
CA LEU A 32 10.39 4.23 6.61
C LEU A 32 10.44 5.35 7.64
N CYS A 33 9.32 6.05 7.81
CA CYS A 33 9.23 7.23 8.66
C CYS A 33 8.01 7.17 9.59
N VAL A 34 8.15 7.74 10.78
CA VAL A 34 7.05 7.93 11.73
C VAL A 34 7.11 9.38 12.21
N GLY A 35 5.98 10.09 12.08
CA GLY A 35 5.89 11.48 12.51
C GLY A 35 6.89 12.41 11.81
N GLY A 36 7.23 12.10 10.56
CA GLY A 36 8.18 12.87 9.78
C GLY A 36 9.64 12.53 10.04
N LYS A 37 9.91 11.57 10.93
CA LYS A 37 11.28 11.17 11.27
C LYS A 37 11.60 9.82 10.65
N GLN A 38 12.74 9.71 9.98
CA GLN A 38 13.19 8.45 9.42
C GLN A 38 13.59 7.49 10.54
N ILE A 39 12.97 6.31 10.54
CA ILE A 39 13.26 5.26 11.51
C ILE A 39 13.98 4.06 10.87
N GLY A 40 13.97 3.97 9.55
CA GLY A 40 14.63 2.88 8.86
C GLY A 40 14.50 3.01 7.36
N SER A 41 14.81 1.91 6.67
CA SER A 41 14.76 1.83 5.22
C SER A 41 14.39 0.41 4.79
N PHE A 42 13.98 0.26 3.53
CA PHE A 42 13.69 -1.04 2.95
C PHE A 42 14.13 -1.10 1.50
N ARG A 43 14.27 -2.32 1.01
CA ARG A 43 14.48 -2.56 -0.43
C ARG A 43 13.90 -3.93 -0.78
N GLU A 44 13.45 -4.07 -2.02
CA GLU A 44 13.03 -5.35 -2.55
C GLU A 44 14.19 -6.00 -3.33
N ASP A 45 14.23 -7.32 -3.27
CA ASP A 45 15.19 -8.15 -3.99
C ASP A 45 14.38 -9.15 -4.81
N ALA A 46 14.74 -9.37 -6.06
CA ALA A 46 14.03 -10.29 -6.96
C ALA A 46 14.04 -11.75 -6.45
N GLU A 47 15.05 -12.13 -5.69
CA GLU A 47 15.19 -13.51 -5.19
C GLU A 47 14.62 -13.69 -3.78
N ASP A 48 14.90 -12.74 -2.87
CA ASP A 48 14.62 -12.88 -1.45
C ASP A 48 13.42 -12.07 -0.97
N GLY A 49 12.84 -11.21 -1.82
CA GLY A 49 11.70 -10.38 -1.44
C GLY A 49 12.13 -9.09 -0.73
N ILE A 50 11.38 -8.69 0.28
CA ILE A 50 11.63 -7.42 0.96
C ILE A 50 12.63 -7.58 2.12
N HIS A 51 13.61 -6.68 2.13
CA HIS A 51 14.56 -6.53 3.24
C HIS A 51 14.36 -5.15 3.85
N TYR A 52 14.22 -5.08 5.16
CA TYR A 52 14.10 -3.80 5.85
C TYR A 52 15.02 -3.76 7.07
N ARG A 53 15.43 -2.56 7.43
CA ARG A 53 16.27 -2.33 8.60
C ARG A 53 15.73 -1.15 9.38
N ILE A 54 15.51 -1.34 10.66
CA ILE A 54 15.02 -0.31 11.57
C ILE A 54 16.11 0.02 12.57
N SER A 55 16.29 1.32 12.86
CA SER A 55 17.24 1.77 13.86
C SER A 55 16.88 1.17 15.23
N ASP A 56 17.88 0.76 16.00
CA ASP A 56 17.68 0.08 17.30
C ASP A 56 16.77 0.88 18.23
N GLU A 57 16.89 2.21 18.20
CA GLU A 57 16.08 3.14 18.99
C GLU A 57 14.58 3.00 18.73
N PHE A 58 14.21 2.61 17.50
CA PHE A 58 12.80 2.52 17.07
C PHE A 58 12.33 1.09 16.84
N ALA A 59 13.18 0.11 17.02
CA ALA A 59 12.86 -1.28 16.68
C ALA A 59 11.64 -1.82 17.43
N ASP A 60 11.55 -1.57 18.73
CA ASP A 60 10.43 -2.04 19.56
C ASP A 60 9.11 -1.37 19.17
N ASP A 61 9.13 -0.06 18.95
CA ASP A 61 7.96 0.70 18.55
C ASP A 61 7.45 0.24 17.17
N PHE A 62 8.38 0.06 16.23
CA PHE A 62 8.04 -0.42 14.90
C PHE A 62 7.41 -1.82 14.97
N ASP A 63 8.01 -2.71 15.76
CA ASP A 63 7.51 -4.08 15.92
C ASP A 63 6.08 -4.10 16.47
N GLU A 64 5.75 -3.24 17.44
CA GLU A 64 4.38 -3.12 17.95
C GLU A 64 3.40 -2.68 16.87
N ARG A 65 3.77 -1.70 16.06
CA ARG A 65 2.92 -1.20 14.97
C ARG A 65 2.67 -2.27 13.92
N VAL A 66 3.71 -3.03 13.58
CA VAL A 66 3.61 -4.15 12.64
C VAL A 66 2.69 -5.23 13.17
N ARG A 67 2.86 -5.63 14.43
CA ARG A 67 2.04 -6.69 15.04
C ARG A 67 0.57 -6.31 15.13
N SER A 68 0.27 -5.06 15.50
CA SER A 68 -1.11 -4.60 15.55
C SER A 68 -1.80 -4.72 14.20
N TYR A 69 -1.08 -4.39 13.14
CA TYR A 69 -1.61 -4.49 11.78
C TYR A 69 -1.80 -5.96 11.36
N LEU A 70 -0.78 -6.80 11.58
CA LEU A 70 -0.85 -8.20 11.19
C LEU A 70 -1.93 -8.95 11.97
N ASP A 71 -2.09 -8.66 13.25
CA ASP A 71 -3.14 -9.27 14.08
C ASP A 71 -4.54 -8.89 13.55
N ALA A 72 -4.69 -7.68 13.03
CA ALA A 72 -5.97 -7.24 12.45
C ALA A 72 -6.29 -7.95 11.13
N LEU A 73 -5.27 -8.43 10.42
CA LEU A 73 -5.44 -9.16 9.15
C LEU A 73 -5.64 -10.66 9.33
N THR A 74 -5.15 -11.23 10.45
CA THR A 74 -5.23 -12.67 10.68
C THR A 74 -6.50 -13.05 11.44
N ASP A 75 -7.20 -14.10 10.98
CA ASP A 75 -8.27 -14.72 11.73
C ASP A 75 -7.65 -15.70 12.75
N GLU A 76 -8.42 -16.10 13.77
CA GLU A 76 -7.93 -16.96 14.85
C GLU A 76 -7.34 -18.30 14.35
N ASP A 77 -7.80 -18.78 13.22
CA ASP A 77 -7.39 -20.06 12.65
C ASP A 77 -6.26 -19.95 11.62
N ASP A 78 -5.83 -18.72 11.29
CA ASP A 78 -4.80 -18.51 10.29
C ASP A 78 -3.39 -18.50 10.89
N GLU A 79 -2.41 -18.86 10.07
CA GLU A 79 -1.01 -18.81 10.46
C GLU A 79 -0.56 -17.35 10.63
N GLU A 80 0.41 -17.15 11.51
CA GLU A 80 1.01 -15.84 11.73
C GLU A 80 1.67 -15.33 10.44
N LEU A 81 1.32 -14.10 10.05
CA LEU A 81 1.90 -13.48 8.86
C LEU A 81 3.31 -12.95 9.14
N PRO A 82 4.23 -13.04 8.18
CA PRO A 82 5.57 -12.49 8.35
C PRO A 82 5.55 -10.95 8.36
N PRO A 83 6.48 -10.31 9.07
CA PRO A 83 6.53 -8.84 9.14
C PRO A 83 6.67 -8.14 7.79
N GLU A 84 7.24 -8.82 6.81
CA GLU A 84 7.42 -8.29 5.45
C GLU A 84 6.09 -7.90 4.80
N VAL A 85 4.99 -8.57 5.19
CA VAL A 85 3.65 -8.27 4.68
C VAL A 85 3.27 -6.82 5.00
N PHE A 86 3.64 -6.30 6.17
CA PHE A 86 3.38 -4.92 6.54
C PHE A 86 4.04 -3.95 5.54
N VAL A 87 5.31 -4.19 5.21
CA VAL A 87 6.04 -3.34 4.27
C VAL A 87 5.47 -3.48 2.86
N GLU A 88 5.14 -4.70 2.44
CA GLU A 88 4.52 -4.93 1.13
C GLU A 88 3.21 -4.18 0.97
N ASP A 89 2.34 -4.26 1.97
CA ASP A 89 1.05 -3.58 1.95
C ASP A 89 1.22 -2.06 1.97
N LEU A 90 2.20 -1.57 2.71
CA LEU A 90 2.49 -0.14 2.75
C LEU A 90 3.00 0.37 1.40
N ILE A 91 3.85 -0.40 0.72
CA ILE A 91 4.32 -0.08 -0.64
C ILE A 91 3.13 0.00 -1.59
N GLU A 92 2.26 -1.00 -1.59
CA GLU A 92 1.08 -1.02 -2.46
C GLU A 92 0.18 0.19 -2.21
N LEU A 93 -0.06 0.50 -0.93
CA LEU A 93 -0.91 1.62 -0.56
C LEU A 93 -0.33 2.96 -1.06
N GLU A 94 0.98 3.14 -0.93
CA GLU A 94 1.67 4.35 -1.42
C GLU A 94 1.59 4.46 -2.95
N VAL A 95 1.78 3.35 -3.66
CA VAL A 95 1.67 3.29 -5.12
C VAL A 95 0.25 3.65 -5.56
N TYR A 96 -0.76 3.08 -4.88
CA TYR A 96 -2.16 3.36 -5.22
C TYR A 96 -2.53 4.82 -4.92
N LEU A 97 -1.99 5.39 -3.85
CA LEU A 97 -2.19 6.81 -3.56
C LEU A 97 -1.66 7.68 -4.70
N GLY A 98 -0.48 7.35 -5.23
CA GLY A 98 0.08 8.06 -6.39
C GLY A 98 -0.83 7.99 -7.60
N LYS A 99 -1.37 6.80 -7.89
CA LYS A 99 -2.30 6.59 -9.01
C LYS A 99 -3.62 7.34 -8.79
N PHE A 100 -4.12 7.36 -7.56
CA PHE A 100 -5.33 8.10 -7.20
C PHE A 100 -5.14 9.61 -7.44
N LYS A 101 -3.99 10.16 -7.03
CA LYS A 101 -3.68 11.58 -7.25
C LYS A 101 -3.59 11.92 -8.73
N GLU A 102 -2.95 11.07 -9.53
CA GLU A 102 -2.87 11.24 -10.99
C GLU A 102 -4.27 11.25 -11.59
N GLY A 103 -5.13 10.31 -11.15
CA GLY A 103 -6.51 10.26 -11.60
C GLY A 103 -7.30 11.51 -11.24
N LEU A 104 -7.13 12.03 -10.02
CA LEU A 104 -7.80 13.26 -9.60
C LEU A 104 -7.42 14.45 -10.50
N ALA A 105 -6.15 14.53 -10.90
CA ALA A 105 -5.68 15.60 -11.79
C ALA A 105 -6.32 15.50 -13.17
N GLU A 106 -6.74 14.31 -13.59
CA GLU A 106 -7.39 14.07 -14.88
C GLU A 106 -8.92 14.09 -14.80
N GLY A 107 -9.48 14.26 -13.60
CA GLY A 107 -10.92 14.33 -13.39
C GLY A 107 -11.57 13.03 -12.90
N TYR A 108 -10.78 12.05 -12.52
CA TYR A 108 -11.29 10.77 -11.99
C TYR A 108 -11.31 10.82 -10.47
N GLY A 109 -12.46 10.65 -9.86
CA GLY A 109 -12.62 10.74 -8.42
C GLY A 109 -12.52 9.40 -7.67
N CYS A 110 -12.26 8.31 -8.37
CA CYS A 110 -12.21 6.97 -7.77
C CYS A 110 -11.13 6.11 -8.42
N LEU A 111 -10.44 5.33 -7.60
CA LEU A 111 -9.48 4.34 -8.06
C LEU A 111 -10.05 2.95 -7.74
N LEU A 112 -10.14 2.09 -8.75
CA LEU A 112 -10.59 0.71 -8.61
C LEU A 112 -9.39 -0.22 -8.78
N VAL A 113 -9.11 -1.04 -7.77
CA VAL A 113 -8.01 -2.01 -7.79
C VAL A 113 -8.61 -3.41 -7.78
N ASN A 114 -8.39 -4.17 -8.82
CA ASN A 114 -8.88 -5.54 -8.94
C ASN A 114 -7.73 -6.54 -8.72
N TYR A 115 -7.97 -7.50 -7.83
CA TYR A 115 -7.02 -8.56 -7.52
C TYR A 115 -7.40 -9.82 -8.29
N GLY A 116 -6.74 -10.06 -9.41
CA GLY A 116 -7.00 -11.20 -10.27
C GLY A 116 -5.94 -12.29 -10.13
N GLU A 117 -6.21 -13.42 -10.77
CA GLU A 117 -5.29 -14.56 -10.78
C GLU A 117 -3.95 -14.21 -11.48
N ASP A 118 -4.03 -13.38 -12.51
CA ASP A 118 -2.86 -12.99 -13.31
C ASP A 118 -2.18 -11.72 -12.83
N GLY A 119 -2.63 -11.15 -11.70
CA GLY A 119 -2.04 -9.96 -11.12
C GLY A 119 -3.09 -8.91 -10.71
N VAL A 120 -2.61 -7.69 -10.54
CA VAL A 120 -3.44 -6.58 -10.08
C VAL A 120 -3.71 -5.61 -11.23
N ASP A 121 -4.98 -5.31 -11.48
CA ASP A 121 -5.40 -4.33 -12.47
C ASP A 121 -5.92 -3.07 -11.77
N VAL A 122 -5.52 -1.90 -12.26
CA VAL A 122 -5.92 -0.63 -11.67
C VAL A 122 -6.66 0.20 -12.70
N TYR A 123 -7.85 0.69 -12.33
CA TYR A 123 -8.70 1.51 -13.19
C TYR A 123 -8.97 2.85 -12.54
N SER A 124 -8.85 3.93 -13.32
CA SER A 124 -9.30 5.24 -12.89
C SER A 124 -10.76 5.41 -13.30
N VAL A 125 -11.62 5.74 -12.35
CA VAL A 125 -13.07 5.81 -12.52
C VAL A 125 -13.54 7.21 -12.15
N GLU A 126 -14.48 7.77 -12.92
CA GLU A 126 -14.97 9.13 -12.67
C GLU A 126 -15.64 9.29 -11.30
N SER A 127 -16.38 8.28 -10.87
CA SER A 127 -17.15 8.35 -9.62
C SER A 127 -17.30 6.94 -9.04
N GLU A 128 -17.45 6.85 -7.71
CA GLU A 128 -17.75 5.58 -7.04
C GLU A 128 -19.06 4.94 -7.53
N ASP A 129 -19.99 5.78 -8.03
CA ASP A 129 -21.27 5.29 -8.57
C ASP A 129 -21.09 4.43 -9.83
N ASP A 130 -19.97 4.61 -10.54
CA ASP A 130 -19.68 3.88 -11.77
C ASP A 130 -18.97 2.54 -11.52
N VAL A 131 -18.51 2.30 -10.29
CA VAL A 131 -17.72 1.11 -9.95
C VAL A 131 -18.50 -0.18 -10.20
N GLU A 132 -19.77 -0.24 -9.80
CA GLU A 132 -20.58 -1.45 -9.99
C GLU A 132 -20.74 -1.82 -11.46
N ASP A 133 -20.95 -0.82 -12.31
CA ASP A 133 -21.10 -1.03 -13.75
C ASP A 133 -19.79 -1.53 -14.37
N ILE A 134 -18.67 -0.92 -13.98
CA ILE A 134 -17.35 -1.31 -14.48
C ILE A 134 -16.99 -2.72 -14.02
N ALA A 135 -17.25 -3.03 -12.75
CA ALA A 135 -16.98 -4.36 -12.20
C ALA A 135 -17.78 -5.43 -12.92
N ARG A 136 -19.08 -5.17 -13.15
CA ARG A 136 -19.96 -6.10 -13.87
C ARG A 136 -19.52 -6.29 -15.32
N ASP A 137 -19.23 -5.18 -16.02
CA ASP A 137 -18.87 -5.22 -17.44
C ASP A 137 -17.53 -5.92 -17.68
N ASN A 138 -16.63 -5.91 -16.69
CA ASN A 138 -15.31 -6.52 -16.79
C ASN A 138 -15.19 -7.83 -16.00
N GLY A 139 -16.26 -8.28 -15.37
CA GLY A 139 -16.25 -9.53 -14.61
C GLY A 139 -15.40 -9.51 -13.35
N LEU A 140 -15.27 -8.34 -12.72
CA LEU A 140 -14.44 -8.18 -11.51
C LEU A 140 -15.18 -8.71 -10.28
N THR A 141 -14.52 -9.56 -9.50
CA THR A 141 -15.13 -10.19 -8.33
C THR A 141 -14.39 -9.88 -7.03
N ASP A 142 -13.10 -9.56 -7.09
CA ASP A 142 -12.29 -9.26 -5.92
C ASP A 142 -11.59 -7.94 -6.15
N PHE A 143 -12.23 -6.85 -5.72
CA PHE A 143 -11.70 -5.50 -5.95
C PHE A 143 -11.88 -4.61 -4.74
N GLN A 144 -11.07 -3.56 -4.69
CA GLN A 144 -11.11 -2.53 -3.65
C GLN A 144 -11.20 -1.17 -4.32
N THR A 145 -11.91 -0.23 -3.69
CA THR A 145 -12.06 1.13 -4.22
C THR A 145 -11.48 2.16 -3.28
N PHE A 146 -10.88 3.19 -3.86
CA PHE A 146 -10.34 4.34 -3.13
C PHE A 146 -10.96 5.60 -3.73
N TYR A 147 -11.71 6.35 -2.95
CA TYR A 147 -12.34 7.58 -3.42
C TYR A 147 -12.18 8.75 -2.45
N GLU A 148 -11.45 8.53 -1.33
CA GLU A 148 -11.10 9.55 -0.35
C GLU A 148 -9.66 9.32 0.10
N PHE A 149 -8.98 10.40 0.50
CA PHE A 149 -7.63 10.28 1.01
C PHE A 149 -7.55 9.45 2.30
N ASP A 150 -8.62 9.46 3.11
CA ASP A 150 -8.67 8.67 4.34
C ASP A 150 -8.55 7.16 4.10
N HIS A 151 -8.86 6.69 2.90
CA HIS A 151 -8.72 5.28 2.54
C HIS A 151 -7.26 4.83 2.48
N PHE A 152 -6.33 5.77 2.39
CA PHE A 152 -4.89 5.48 2.36
C PHE A 152 -4.23 5.63 3.73
N ILE A 153 -5.04 5.80 4.77
CA ILE A 153 -4.58 5.87 6.16
C ILE A 153 -5.22 4.72 6.91
N ILE A 154 -4.40 3.77 7.36
CA ILE A 154 -4.87 2.59 8.07
C ILE A 154 -4.39 2.67 9.52
N ASN A 155 -5.31 2.50 10.47
CA ASN A 155 -5.00 2.48 11.90
C ASN A 155 -5.66 1.25 12.52
N CYS A 156 -4.86 0.40 13.14
CA CYS A 156 -5.34 -0.83 13.76
C CYS A 156 -5.00 -0.88 15.25
#